data_299b5b249b83a3c02dd88f0a76f6086a
#
_entry.id   299b5b249b83a3c02dd88f0a76f6086a
#
_cell.length_a   1.000
_cell.length_b   1.000
_cell.length_c   1.000
_cell.angle_alpha   90.00
_cell.angle_beta   90.00
_cell.angle_gamma   90.00
#
_symmetry.space_group_name_H-M   'P 1'
#
loop_
_entity.id
_entity.type
_entity.pdbx_description
1 polymer ?
#
loop_
_entity_poly.entity_id
_entity_poly.type
_entity_poly.pdbx_seq_one_letter_code
_entity_poly.pdbx_strand_id
1 'polypeptide(L)'
;KCDWLKEECGFDEVINYRDQDFAQELPKFAPDGIDLFFDNVGGWQFAAALHNMKLRGRISMCGAVSNFGTQEQPSTAVLIETVLRRLTITGFIVRDYEDLRPEFEARVSDWLAQGQLVDRATIVEGIAAAGAGLEGLLSGANFGKALVRLSD
;
A
#
# COMPACT_ATOMS: atom_id res chain seq x y z
N LYS A 1 -0.61 9.44 -11.66
CA LYS A 1 -0.77 9.01 -10.26
C LYS A 1 0.46 9.35 -9.43
N CYS A 2 1.66 9.04 -9.93
CA CYS A 2 2.91 9.31 -9.20
C CYS A 2 3.09 10.80 -8.93
N ASP A 3 2.85 11.66 -9.90
CA ASP A 3 2.95 13.12 -9.75
C ASP A 3 1.99 13.62 -8.66
N TRP A 4 0.74 13.14 -8.68
CA TRP A 4 -0.24 13.48 -7.65
C TRP A 4 0.19 13.06 -6.23
N LEU A 5 0.81 11.88 -6.08
CA LEU A 5 1.33 11.43 -4.78
C LEU A 5 2.45 12.34 -4.28
N LYS A 6 3.32 12.82 -5.16
CA LYS A 6 4.40 13.76 -4.79
C LYS A 6 3.88 15.16 -4.55
N GLU A 7 3.10 15.70 -5.47
CA GLU A 7 2.75 17.12 -5.51
C GLU A 7 1.60 17.49 -4.56
N GLU A 8 0.60 16.59 -4.45
CA GLU A 8 -0.59 16.87 -3.64
C GLU A 8 -0.63 16.09 -2.31
N CYS A 9 -0.11 14.85 -2.29
CA CYS A 9 -0.10 14.06 -1.05
C CYS A 9 1.18 14.21 -0.23
N GLY A 10 2.21 14.87 -0.76
CA GLY A 10 3.45 15.17 -0.04
C GLY A 10 4.36 13.98 0.22
N PHE A 11 4.30 12.93 -0.63
CA PHE A 11 5.26 11.83 -0.56
C PHE A 11 6.64 12.31 -1.01
N ASP A 12 7.67 12.00 -0.25
CA ASP A 12 9.05 12.34 -0.59
C ASP A 12 9.46 11.71 -1.91
N GLU A 13 9.20 10.39 -2.09
CA GLU A 13 9.51 9.67 -3.31
C GLU A 13 8.40 8.69 -3.70
N VAL A 14 8.29 8.44 -5.00
CA VAL A 14 7.31 7.52 -5.59
C VAL A 14 7.97 6.74 -6.72
N ILE A 15 7.84 5.42 -6.69
CA ILE A 15 8.35 4.54 -7.74
C ILE A 15 7.21 4.06 -8.62
N ASN A 16 7.25 4.38 -9.91
CA ASN A 16 6.34 3.80 -10.88
C ASN A 16 6.84 2.42 -11.31
N TYR A 17 6.42 1.39 -10.63
CA TYR A 17 6.86 0.01 -10.88
C TYR A 17 6.46 -0.55 -12.26
N ARG A 18 5.67 0.18 -13.06
CA ARG A 18 5.34 -0.20 -14.44
C ARG A 18 6.45 0.18 -15.42
N ASP A 19 7.15 1.26 -15.14
CA ASP A 19 8.15 1.87 -16.02
C ASP A 19 9.56 1.79 -15.43
N GLN A 20 9.68 1.49 -14.14
CA GLN A 20 10.93 1.48 -13.40
C GLN A 20 11.16 0.12 -12.74
N ASP A 21 12.41 -0.29 -12.65
CA ASP A 21 12.81 -1.45 -11.84
C ASP A 21 12.77 -1.08 -10.35
N PHE A 22 11.69 -1.47 -9.69
CA PHE A 22 11.46 -1.15 -8.28
C PHE A 22 12.62 -1.58 -7.36
N ALA A 23 13.21 -2.75 -7.60
CA ALA A 23 14.28 -3.28 -6.79
C ALA A 23 15.58 -2.46 -6.94
N GLN A 24 15.79 -1.86 -8.11
CA GLN A 24 16.93 -0.98 -8.36
C GLN A 24 16.70 0.47 -7.89
N GLU A 25 15.45 0.95 -7.96
CA GLU A 25 15.12 2.31 -7.56
C GLU A 25 15.00 2.46 -6.02
N LEU A 26 14.44 1.46 -5.35
CA LEU A 26 14.21 1.52 -3.91
C LEU A 26 15.45 1.89 -3.08
N PRO A 27 16.64 1.28 -3.29
CA PRO A 27 17.83 1.68 -2.53
C PRO A 27 18.36 3.07 -2.87
N LYS A 28 17.99 3.66 -4.01
CA LYS A 28 18.37 5.04 -4.33
C LYS A 28 17.57 6.04 -3.50
N PHE A 29 16.30 5.75 -3.24
CA PHE A 29 15.40 6.59 -2.44
C PHE A 29 15.52 6.32 -0.93
N ALA A 30 15.94 5.12 -0.56
CA ALA A 30 16.21 4.75 0.82
C ALA A 30 17.65 4.23 0.98
N PRO A 31 18.68 5.07 0.78
CA PRO A 31 20.08 4.64 0.78
C PRO A 31 20.55 4.09 2.14
N ASP A 32 19.96 4.58 3.22
CA ASP A 32 20.23 4.09 4.58
C ASP A 32 19.36 2.88 4.96
N GLY A 33 18.48 2.44 4.06
CA GLY A 33 17.52 1.36 4.27
C GLY A 33 16.22 1.82 4.93
N ILE A 34 15.28 0.88 5.11
CA ILE A 34 13.90 1.11 5.53
C ILE A 34 13.74 0.71 7.01
N ASP A 35 13.25 1.64 7.84
CA ASP A 35 12.94 1.37 9.26
C ASP A 35 11.60 0.68 9.44
N LEU A 36 10.58 1.13 8.67
CA LEU A 36 9.21 0.61 8.72
C LEU A 36 8.67 0.43 7.31
N PHE A 37 8.16 -0.76 7.03
CA PHE A 37 7.47 -1.07 5.78
C PHE A 37 6.03 -1.49 6.08
N PHE A 38 5.06 -0.86 5.40
CA PHE A 38 3.65 -1.21 5.45
C PHE A 38 3.26 -1.86 4.12
N ASP A 39 2.82 -3.12 4.16
CA ASP A 39 2.57 -3.92 2.98
C ASP A 39 1.09 -4.30 2.81
N ASN A 40 0.52 -3.93 1.67
CA ASN A 40 -0.78 -4.37 1.18
C ASN A 40 -0.68 -5.32 -0.02
N VAL A 41 0.51 -5.48 -0.59
CA VAL A 41 0.70 -6.06 -1.92
C VAL A 41 1.35 -7.43 -1.88
N GLY A 42 2.40 -7.61 -1.08
CA GLY A 42 3.19 -8.84 -1.05
C GLY A 42 4.05 -9.03 -2.31
N GLY A 43 4.30 -10.30 -2.63
CA GLY A 43 5.00 -10.69 -3.87
C GLY A 43 6.41 -10.13 -4.00
N TRP A 44 6.78 -9.74 -5.21
CA TRP A 44 8.13 -9.25 -5.52
C TRP A 44 8.44 -7.89 -4.88
N GLN A 45 7.43 -7.03 -4.63
CA GLN A 45 7.64 -5.77 -3.93
C GLN A 45 8.04 -6.00 -2.47
N PHE A 46 7.39 -6.97 -1.81
CA PHE A 46 7.77 -7.40 -0.46
C PHE A 46 9.20 -7.94 -0.44
N ALA A 47 9.57 -8.78 -1.41
CA ALA A 47 10.93 -9.31 -1.52
C ALA A 47 11.97 -8.19 -1.67
N ALA A 48 11.73 -7.23 -2.55
CA ALA A 48 12.61 -6.08 -2.75
C ALA A 48 12.72 -5.21 -1.48
N ALA A 49 11.60 -4.99 -0.77
CA ALA A 49 11.61 -4.25 0.48
C ALA A 49 12.44 -4.97 1.56
N LEU A 50 12.30 -6.30 1.71
CA LEU A 50 13.09 -7.09 2.67
C LEU A 50 14.60 -6.91 2.50
N HIS A 51 15.08 -6.89 1.25
CA HIS A 51 16.50 -6.66 0.96
C HIS A 51 16.99 -5.26 1.33
N ASN A 52 16.07 -4.30 1.48
CA ASN A 52 16.38 -2.90 1.81
C ASN A 52 16.03 -2.52 3.25
N MET A 53 15.52 -3.46 4.06
CA MET A 53 15.23 -3.17 5.47
C MET A 53 16.50 -2.92 6.27
N LYS A 54 16.44 -1.98 7.20
CA LYS A 54 17.48 -1.78 8.22
C LYS A 54 17.52 -2.94 9.20
N LEU A 55 18.63 -3.03 9.91
CA LEU A 55 18.73 -3.92 11.05
C LEU A 55 17.64 -3.62 12.09
N ARG A 56 16.88 -4.65 12.51
CA ARG A 56 15.74 -4.55 13.42
C ARG A 56 14.56 -3.71 12.86
N GLY A 57 14.51 -3.55 11.54
CA GLY A 57 13.36 -2.95 10.86
C GLY A 57 12.07 -3.71 11.14
N ARG A 58 10.96 -3.03 10.98
CA ARG A 58 9.62 -3.56 11.25
C ARG A 58 8.79 -3.59 9.98
N ILE A 59 8.02 -4.65 9.81
CA ILE A 59 7.11 -4.81 8.68
C ILE A 59 5.70 -5.07 9.21
N SER A 60 4.76 -4.25 8.76
CA SER A 60 3.33 -4.40 9.04
C SER A 60 2.63 -4.91 7.80
N MET A 61 2.16 -6.16 7.84
CA MET A 61 1.49 -6.81 6.71
C MET A 61 -0.02 -6.71 6.86
N CYS A 62 -0.64 -5.87 6.04
CA CYS A 62 -2.09 -5.69 5.97
C CYS A 62 -2.73 -6.59 4.90
N GLY A 63 -2.00 -6.96 3.87
CA GLY A 63 -2.51 -7.78 2.78
C GLY A 63 -1.43 -8.30 1.84
N ALA A 64 -1.86 -9.13 0.90
CA ALA A 64 -1.01 -9.71 -0.14
C ALA A 64 -1.81 -9.81 -1.45
N VAL A 65 -2.26 -8.65 -1.95
CA VAL A 65 -3.17 -8.59 -3.12
C VAL A 65 -2.53 -9.15 -4.39
N SER A 66 -1.20 -9.16 -4.50
CA SER A 66 -0.48 -9.78 -5.61
C SER A 66 -0.70 -11.29 -5.72
N ASN A 67 -1.09 -11.95 -4.62
CA ASN A 67 -1.32 -13.39 -4.61
C ASN A 67 -2.71 -13.78 -5.17
N PHE A 68 -3.60 -12.80 -5.39
CA PHE A 68 -4.90 -13.08 -5.99
C PHE A 68 -4.73 -13.43 -7.48
N GLY A 69 -5.08 -14.68 -7.82
CA GLY A 69 -5.03 -15.21 -9.19
C GLY A 69 -3.67 -15.74 -9.64
N THR A 70 -2.66 -15.80 -8.76
CA THR A 70 -1.38 -16.45 -9.05
C THR A 70 -1.15 -17.64 -8.13
N GLN A 71 -0.44 -18.67 -8.66
CA GLN A 71 0.03 -19.81 -7.86
C GLN A 71 1.51 -19.64 -7.43
N GLU A 72 2.09 -18.47 -7.65
CA GLU A 72 3.47 -18.18 -7.28
C GLU A 72 3.59 -18.12 -5.76
N GLN A 73 4.35 -19.03 -5.22
CA GLN A 73 4.71 -19.02 -3.80
C GLN A 73 5.96 -18.16 -3.59
N PRO A 74 6.01 -17.33 -2.54
CA PRO A 74 7.21 -16.59 -2.20
C PRO A 74 8.37 -17.55 -1.96
N SER A 75 9.52 -17.26 -2.55
CA SER A 75 10.74 -18.04 -2.34
C SER A 75 11.15 -18.01 -0.87
N THR A 76 11.48 -19.16 -0.30
CA THR A 76 12.03 -19.26 1.07
C THR A 76 13.37 -18.52 1.22
N ALA A 77 14.06 -18.26 0.12
CA ALA A 77 15.30 -17.46 0.13
C ALA A 77 15.07 -16.04 0.68
N VAL A 78 13.88 -15.49 0.51
CA VAL A 78 13.50 -14.17 1.05
C VAL A 78 13.47 -14.17 2.58
N LEU A 79 13.14 -15.30 3.21
CA LEU A 79 13.03 -15.40 4.67
C LEU A 79 14.39 -15.30 5.39
N ILE A 80 15.49 -15.58 4.72
CA ILE A 80 16.82 -15.46 5.35
C ILE A 80 17.12 -14.01 5.75
N GLU A 81 16.58 -13.03 5.00
CA GLU A 81 16.76 -11.61 5.34
C GLU A 81 16.14 -11.27 6.70
N THR A 82 15.07 -11.94 7.09
CA THR A 82 14.46 -11.74 8.41
C THR A 82 15.40 -12.10 9.53
N VAL A 83 16.18 -13.17 9.35
CA VAL A 83 17.19 -13.63 10.32
C VAL A 83 18.39 -12.70 10.30
N LEU A 84 18.95 -12.44 9.11
CA LEU A 84 20.17 -11.62 8.97
C LEU A 84 19.97 -10.21 9.51
N ARG A 85 18.79 -9.62 9.29
CA ARG A 85 18.44 -8.25 9.73
C ARG A 85 17.67 -8.22 11.04
N ARG A 86 17.34 -9.38 11.66
CA ARG A 86 16.55 -9.49 12.90
C ARG A 86 15.25 -8.68 12.81
N LEU A 87 14.51 -8.85 11.68
CA LEU A 87 13.29 -8.12 11.41
C LEU A 87 12.13 -8.58 12.29
N THR A 88 11.20 -7.67 12.57
CA THR A 88 9.90 -8.00 13.12
C THR A 88 8.86 -7.88 12.01
N ILE A 89 8.16 -8.97 11.71
CA ILE A 89 7.08 -9.00 10.73
C ILE A 89 5.79 -9.30 11.49
N THR A 90 4.82 -8.40 11.41
CA THR A 90 3.53 -8.53 12.09
C THR A 90 2.40 -8.46 11.06
N GLY A 91 1.63 -9.53 10.97
CA GLY A 91 0.35 -9.54 10.25
C GLY A 91 -0.76 -8.98 11.15
N PHE A 92 -1.73 -8.29 10.57
CA PHE A 92 -2.88 -7.78 11.29
C PHE A 92 -4.14 -7.71 10.42
N ILE A 93 -5.27 -7.74 11.05
CA ILE A 93 -6.57 -7.44 10.45
C ILE A 93 -7.15 -6.24 11.19
N VAL A 94 -7.66 -5.24 10.45
CA VAL A 94 -8.17 -3.99 11.04
C VAL A 94 -9.25 -4.21 12.11
N ARG A 95 -10.00 -5.32 12.03
CA ARG A 95 -11.03 -5.67 13.01
C ARG A 95 -10.50 -5.93 14.43
N ASP A 96 -9.24 -6.30 14.54
CA ASP A 96 -8.60 -6.52 15.86
C ASP A 96 -8.34 -5.20 16.61
N TYR A 97 -8.58 -4.06 15.95
CA TYR A 97 -8.33 -2.70 16.43
C TYR A 97 -9.59 -1.82 16.42
N GLU A 98 -10.78 -2.42 16.53
CA GLU A 98 -12.06 -1.67 16.53
C GLU A 98 -12.18 -0.69 17.70
N ASP A 99 -11.50 -0.96 18.80
CA ASP A 99 -11.39 -0.05 19.95
C ASP A 99 -10.68 1.27 19.61
N LEU A 100 -9.81 1.29 18.61
CA LEU A 100 -9.12 2.48 18.12
C LEU A 100 -9.93 3.27 17.08
N ARG A 101 -11.05 2.73 16.60
CA ARG A 101 -11.87 3.36 15.55
C ARG A 101 -12.30 4.80 15.88
N PRO A 102 -12.84 5.11 17.08
CA PRO A 102 -13.27 6.48 17.40
C PRO A 102 -12.11 7.49 17.36
N GLU A 103 -10.94 7.11 17.85
CA GLU A 103 -9.75 7.95 17.80
C GLU A 103 -9.27 8.15 16.35
N PHE A 104 -9.26 7.09 15.56
CA PHE A 104 -8.89 7.13 14.15
C PHE A 104 -9.81 8.06 13.35
N GLU A 105 -11.13 7.90 13.51
CA GLU A 105 -12.13 8.73 12.79
C GLU A 105 -12.02 10.20 13.16
N ALA A 106 -11.81 10.52 14.44
CA ALA A 106 -11.61 11.89 14.88
C ALA A 106 -10.34 12.51 14.26
N ARG A 107 -9.20 11.81 14.33
CA ARG A 107 -7.94 12.29 13.75
C ARG A 107 -8.00 12.48 12.24
N VAL A 108 -8.57 11.51 11.52
CA VAL A 108 -8.69 11.60 10.05
C VAL A 108 -9.60 12.74 9.64
N SER A 109 -10.72 12.95 10.37
CA SER A 109 -11.62 14.07 10.12
C SER A 109 -10.91 15.42 10.32
N ASP A 110 -10.11 15.54 11.37
CA ASP A 110 -9.34 16.76 11.64
C ASP A 110 -8.28 17.00 10.54
N TRP A 111 -7.56 15.97 10.10
CA TRP A 111 -6.56 16.09 9.02
C TRP A 111 -7.18 16.48 7.69
N LEU A 112 -8.35 15.91 7.36
CA LEU A 112 -9.11 16.30 6.15
C LEU A 112 -9.57 17.76 6.24
N ALA A 113 -10.12 18.18 7.38
CA ALA A 113 -10.57 19.56 7.59
C ALA A 113 -9.44 20.59 7.52
N GLN A 114 -8.24 20.21 7.93
CA GLN A 114 -7.03 21.05 7.89
C GLN A 114 -6.27 20.95 6.56
N GLY A 115 -6.72 20.13 5.61
CA GLY A 115 -6.02 19.91 4.35
C GLY A 115 -4.68 19.16 4.49
N GLN A 116 -4.47 18.50 5.61
CA GLN A 116 -3.27 17.68 5.87
C GLN A 116 -3.38 16.28 5.26
N LEU A 117 -4.58 15.85 4.94
CA LEU A 117 -4.89 14.61 4.24
C LEU A 117 -5.67 14.93 2.97
N VAL A 118 -5.24 14.37 1.86
CA VAL A 118 -5.91 14.53 0.56
C VAL A 118 -6.71 13.27 0.25
N ASP A 119 -8.02 13.42 0.03
CA ASP A 119 -8.91 12.35 -0.41
C ASP A 119 -9.22 12.48 -1.90
N ARG A 120 -9.25 11.35 -2.59
CA ARG A 120 -9.65 11.27 -3.98
C ARG A 120 -10.38 9.96 -4.27
N ALA A 121 -11.50 10.08 -4.97
CA ALA A 121 -12.33 8.94 -5.36
C ALA A 121 -12.61 8.93 -6.86
N THR A 122 -12.70 7.72 -7.42
CA THR A 122 -13.31 7.46 -8.72
C THR A 122 -14.69 6.88 -8.47
N ILE A 123 -15.72 7.58 -8.89
CA ILE A 123 -17.12 7.20 -8.63
C ILE A 123 -17.77 6.73 -9.93
N VAL A 124 -18.36 5.53 -9.91
CA VAL A 124 -19.24 5.03 -10.99
C VAL A 124 -20.69 5.08 -10.50
N GLU A 125 -21.63 5.37 -11.42
CA GLU A 125 -23.01 5.61 -11.08
C GLU A 125 -23.89 4.37 -11.28
N GLY A 126 -24.63 4.02 -10.23
CA GLY A 126 -25.60 2.94 -10.22
C GLY A 126 -25.01 1.53 -10.09
N ILE A 127 -25.81 0.62 -9.53
CA ILE A 127 -25.40 -0.78 -9.30
C ILE A 127 -25.01 -1.50 -10.60
N ALA A 128 -25.62 -1.13 -11.73
CA ALA A 128 -25.31 -1.73 -13.03
C ALA A 128 -23.85 -1.49 -13.47
N ALA A 129 -23.23 -0.40 -13.03
CA ALA A 129 -21.83 -0.07 -13.33
C ALA A 129 -20.83 -0.73 -12.36
N ALA A 130 -21.27 -1.40 -11.30
CA ALA A 130 -20.39 -1.97 -10.28
C ALA A 130 -19.42 -3.01 -10.84
N GLY A 131 -19.86 -3.85 -11.79
CA GLY A 131 -19.02 -4.84 -12.46
C GLY A 131 -17.86 -4.19 -13.24
N ALA A 132 -18.19 -3.21 -14.07
CA ALA A 132 -17.18 -2.44 -14.82
C ALA A 132 -16.25 -1.64 -13.88
N GLY A 133 -16.79 -1.12 -12.78
CA GLY A 133 -16.00 -0.44 -11.74
C GLY A 133 -14.99 -1.38 -11.09
N LEU A 134 -15.37 -2.62 -10.81
CA LEU A 134 -14.45 -3.64 -10.26
C LEU A 134 -13.37 -4.03 -11.28
N GLU A 135 -13.75 -4.21 -12.55
CA GLU A 135 -12.78 -4.50 -13.63
C GLU A 135 -11.78 -3.34 -13.76
N GLY A 136 -12.26 -2.09 -13.72
CA GLY A 136 -11.41 -0.89 -13.71
C GLY A 136 -10.46 -0.85 -12.50
N LEU A 137 -10.94 -1.25 -11.31
CA LEU A 137 -10.10 -1.34 -10.12
C LEU A 137 -8.97 -2.38 -10.30
N LEU A 138 -9.29 -3.58 -10.79
CA LEU A 138 -8.32 -4.66 -10.99
C LEU A 138 -7.28 -4.33 -12.08
N SER A 139 -7.69 -3.60 -13.12
CA SER A 139 -6.78 -3.10 -14.16
C SER A 139 -5.99 -1.85 -13.77
N GLY A 140 -6.33 -1.24 -12.61
CA GLY A 140 -5.69 -0.01 -12.13
C GLY A 140 -6.14 1.25 -12.87
N ALA A 141 -7.30 1.23 -13.53
CA ALA A 141 -7.85 2.39 -14.23
C ALA A 141 -8.40 3.47 -13.26
N ASN A 142 -8.81 3.07 -12.05
CA ASN A 142 -9.29 4.00 -11.03
C ASN A 142 -8.19 4.95 -10.52
N PHE A 143 -8.62 6.10 -10.01
CA PHE A 143 -7.77 7.06 -9.33
C PHE A 143 -8.32 7.31 -7.91
N GLY A 144 -7.51 7.03 -6.88
CA GLY A 144 -7.95 7.06 -5.49
C GLY A 144 -8.90 5.91 -5.16
N LYS A 145 -9.85 6.13 -4.25
CA LYS A 145 -10.83 5.13 -3.82
C LYS A 145 -11.86 4.86 -4.92
N ALA A 146 -12.05 3.59 -5.28
CA ALA A 146 -13.13 3.20 -6.19
C ALA A 146 -14.45 3.07 -5.41
N LEU A 147 -15.47 3.80 -5.83
CA LEU A 147 -16.80 3.83 -5.22
C LEU A 147 -17.89 3.62 -6.26
N VAL A 148 -19.01 3.05 -5.82
CA VAL A 148 -20.25 2.97 -6.60
C VAL A 148 -21.30 3.80 -5.89
N ARG A 149 -21.84 4.84 -6.57
CA ARG A 149 -22.97 5.59 -6.03
C ARG A 149 -24.26 4.85 -6.37
N LEU A 150 -25.03 4.45 -5.37
CA LEU A 150 -26.26 3.67 -5.55
C LEU A 150 -27.49 4.54 -5.73
N SER A 151 -27.55 5.67 -5.07
CA SER A 151 -28.63 6.68 -5.12
C SER A 151 -28.09 8.03 -4.68
N ASP A 152 -28.83 9.08 -5.00
CA ASP A 152 -28.61 10.42 -4.47
C ASP A 152 -28.97 10.49 -2.99
#